data_d873f216e6ef034aa032c75695c81726
#
_entry.id   d873f216e6ef034aa032c75695c81726
#
_cell.length_a   1.000
_cell.length_b   1.000
_cell.length_c   1.000
_cell.angle_alpha   90.00
_cell.angle_beta   90.00
_cell.angle_gamma   90.00
#
_symmetry.space_group_name_H-M   'P 1'
#
loop_
_entity.id
_entity.type
_entity.pdbx_description
1 polymer ?
#
loop_
_entity_poly.entity_id
_entity_poly.type
_entity_poly.pdbx_seq_one_letter_code
_entity_poly.pdbx_strand_id
1 'polypeptide(L)'
;IICRVAGMEKNKISIVVPCFNEKEALPLFYNKITQVFNQMSQESETAGLSYELIIVDDGSMDGTLDVAKELTVNDSGVKYISFSRNFGKEAAMYAGLQHAVGEYVAIMDADLQDPPDMLPEMYKALMEEGYDAVGTRRVTRKGEPAIRSFFARKFYRLMSRISKANMVDGARDYRLMNRKYVDALLS
;
A
#
# COMPACT_ATOMS: atom_id res chain seq x y z
N ILE A 1 26.12 7.25 -6.98
CA ILE A 1 25.23 6.29 -7.71
C ILE A 1 23.96 7.08 -7.99
N ILE A 2 23.80 7.54 -9.24
CA ILE A 2 22.58 8.20 -9.69
C ILE A 2 21.60 7.06 -10.03
N CYS A 3 20.70 6.70 -9.09
CA CYS A 3 19.53 5.91 -9.44
C CYS A 3 18.69 6.76 -10.42
N ARG A 4 18.65 6.36 -11.69
CA ARG A 4 17.63 6.84 -12.62
C ARG A 4 16.28 6.40 -12.07
N VAL A 5 15.50 7.35 -11.58
CA VAL A 5 14.06 7.13 -11.38
C VAL A 5 13.50 6.75 -12.74
N ALA A 6 12.97 5.54 -12.86
CA ALA A 6 12.22 5.15 -14.06
C ALA A 6 11.15 6.22 -14.30
N GLY A 7 10.99 6.67 -15.55
CA GLY A 7 10.07 7.76 -15.87
C GLY A 7 8.66 7.40 -15.38
N MET A 8 7.97 8.38 -14.79
CA MET A 8 6.58 8.25 -14.33
C MET A 8 5.67 7.80 -15.49
N GLU A 9 4.90 6.74 -15.25
CA GLU A 9 3.89 6.26 -16.18
C GLU A 9 2.53 6.82 -15.80
N LYS A 10 1.93 7.60 -16.73
CA LYS A 10 0.61 8.21 -16.56
C LYS A 10 -0.50 7.14 -16.57
N ASN A 11 -1.60 7.44 -15.89
CA ASN A 11 -2.75 6.55 -15.77
C ASN A 11 -2.37 5.16 -15.24
N LYS A 12 -1.41 5.12 -14.32
CA LYS A 12 -0.98 3.87 -13.66
C LYS A 12 -0.99 4.02 -12.14
N ILE A 13 -1.49 3.00 -11.47
CA ILE A 13 -1.37 2.87 -10.01
C ILE A 13 -0.30 1.81 -9.70
N SER A 14 0.74 2.19 -8.96
CA SER A 14 1.68 1.24 -8.36
C SER A 14 1.13 0.80 -7.00
N ILE A 15 0.97 -0.50 -6.80
CA ILE A 15 0.51 -1.08 -5.54
C ILE A 15 1.72 -1.68 -4.84
N VAL A 16 2.13 -1.09 -3.73
CA VAL A 16 3.24 -1.56 -2.89
C VAL A 16 2.69 -2.43 -1.78
N VAL A 17 3.17 -3.68 -1.71
CA VAL A 17 2.71 -4.68 -0.74
C VAL A 17 3.92 -5.22 0.03
N PRO A 18 4.18 -4.68 1.24
CA PRO A 18 5.18 -5.25 2.14
C PRO A 18 4.68 -6.60 2.66
N CYS A 19 5.50 -7.64 2.55
CA CYS A 19 5.18 -9.01 2.95
C CYS A 19 6.25 -9.56 3.91
N PHE A 20 5.79 -10.18 4.99
CA PHE A 20 6.64 -10.99 5.87
C PHE A 20 5.86 -12.21 6.37
N ASN A 21 6.19 -13.39 5.84
CA ASN A 21 5.48 -14.64 6.11
C ASN A 21 3.98 -14.58 5.73
N GLU A 22 3.70 -14.21 4.50
CA GLU A 22 2.35 -14.02 3.94
C GLU A 22 2.06 -15.02 2.80
N LYS A 23 2.64 -16.23 2.83
CA LYS A 23 2.51 -17.24 1.77
C LYS A 23 1.07 -17.54 1.40
N GLU A 24 0.18 -17.65 2.40
CA GLU A 24 -1.22 -18.01 2.17
C GLU A 24 -2.06 -16.79 1.75
N ALA A 25 -1.74 -15.60 2.28
CA ALA A 25 -2.50 -14.39 2.02
C ALA A 25 -2.20 -13.78 0.64
N LEU A 26 -0.94 -13.83 0.20
CA LEU A 26 -0.49 -13.17 -1.01
C LEU A 26 -1.24 -13.60 -2.29
N PRO A 27 -1.53 -14.89 -2.55
CA PRO A 27 -2.34 -15.29 -3.71
C PRO A 27 -3.77 -14.78 -3.66
N LEU A 28 -4.36 -14.73 -2.47
CA LEU A 28 -5.72 -14.22 -2.26
C LEU A 28 -5.78 -12.72 -2.51
N PHE A 29 -4.78 -12.00 -2.02
CA PHE A 29 -4.61 -10.57 -2.27
C PHE A 29 -4.46 -10.27 -3.77
N TYR A 30 -3.59 -11.00 -4.48
CA TYR A 30 -3.38 -10.84 -5.92
C TYR A 30 -4.68 -11.04 -6.70
N ASN A 31 -5.42 -12.12 -6.43
CA ASN A 31 -6.70 -12.38 -7.07
C ASN A 31 -7.71 -11.25 -6.82
N LYS A 32 -7.74 -10.73 -5.59
CA LYS A 32 -8.64 -9.64 -5.22
C LYS A 32 -8.29 -8.32 -5.92
N ILE A 33 -7.01 -7.96 -5.98
CA ILE A 33 -6.54 -6.77 -6.70
C ILE A 33 -6.86 -6.86 -8.19
N THR A 34 -6.59 -7.99 -8.81
CA THR A 34 -6.91 -8.23 -10.22
C THR A 34 -8.40 -8.05 -10.49
N GLN A 35 -9.26 -8.59 -9.60
CA GLN A 35 -10.71 -8.40 -9.69
C GLN A 35 -11.11 -6.92 -9.61
N VAL A 36 -10.56 -6.17 -8.65
CA VAL A 36 -10.85 -4.74 -8.49
C VAL A 36 -10.44 -3.94 -9.73
N PHE A 37 -9.25 -4.17 -10.28
CA PHE A 37 -8.82 -3.49 -11.50
C PHE A 37 -9.62 -3.87 -12.73
N ASN A 38 -10.05 -5.12 -12.85
CA ASN A 38 -10.95 -5.54 -13.93
C ASN A 38 -12.30 -4.82 -13.85
N GLN A 39 -12.81 -4.56 -12.65
CA GLN A 39 -14.03 -3.76 -12.47
C GLN A 39 -13.78 -2.28 -12.82
N MET A 40 -12.71 -1.69 -12.28
CA MET A 40 -12.34 -0.30 -12.59
C MET A 40 -12.15 -0.07 -14.09
N SER A 41 -11.54 -1.00 -14.82
CA SER A 41 -11.32 -0.86 -16.25
C SER A 41 -12.59 -0.82 -17.11
N GLN A 42 -13.73 -1.27 -16.55
CA GLN A 42 -15.05 -1.26 -17.21
C GLN A 42 -15.80 0.06 -16.96
N GLU A 43 -15.40 0.85 -15.99
CA GLU A 43 -15.98 2.15 -15.67
C GLU A 43 -15.39 3.24 -16.57
N SER A 44 -16.24 4.14 -17.07
CA SER A 44 -15.81 5.21 -17.99
C SER A 44 -14.80 6.18 -17.37
N GLU A 45 -14.89 6.43 -16.07
CA GLU A 45 -14.04 7.37 -15.32
C GLU A 45 -12.62 6.82 -15.10
N THR A 46 -12.45 5.51 -15.10
CA THR A 46 -11.17 4.81 -14.89
C THR A 46 -10.70 4.03 -16.11
N ALA A 47 -11.37 4.23 -17.26
CA ALA A 47 -11.01 3.60 -18.52
C ALA A 47 -9.56 3.95 -18.90
N GLY A 48 -8.74 2.92 -19.18
CA GLY A 48 -7.32 3.08 -19.49
C GLY A 48 -6.40 3.19 -18.28
N LEU A 49 -6.93 3.11 -17.06
CA LEU A 49 -6.11 2.99 -15.86
C LEU A 49 -5.47 1.60 -15.82
N SER A 50 -4.18 1.54 -15.68
CA SER A 50 -3.40 0.30 -15.51
C SER A 50 -2.81 0.21 -14.10
N TYR A 51 -2.31 -0.95 -13.71
CA TYR A 51 -1.61 -1.11 -12.45
C TYR A 51 -0.30 -1.89 -12.62
N GLU A 52 0.56 -1.75 -11.63
CA GLU A 52 1.65 -2.68 -11.33
C GLU A 52 1.55 -3.08 -9.85
N LEU A 53 1.93 -4.30 -9.55
CA LEU A 53 1.99 -4.83 -8.19
C LEU A 53 3.46 -5.03 -7.81
N ILE A 54 3.91 -4.35 -6.75
CA ILE A 54 5.28 -4.43 -6.24
C ILE A 54 5.24 -5.14 -4.89
N ILE A 55 5.56 -6.43 -4.90
CA ILE A 55 5.65 -7.26 -3.70
C ILE A 55 7.03 -7.05 -3.09
N VAL A 56 7.09 -6.62 -1.84
CA VAL A 56 8.38 -6.46 -1.13
C VAL A 56 8.46 -7.50 -0.01
N ASP A 57 9.19 -8.58 -0.28
CA ASP A 57 9.44 -9.66 0.68
C ASP A 57 10.52 -9.23 1.69
N ASP A 58 10.12 -9.02 2.93
CA ASP A 58 10.99 -8.59 4.03
C ASP A 58 11.69 -9.78 4.70
N GLY A 59 12.31 -10.65 3.90
CA GLY A 59 13.08 -11.78 4.37
C GLY A 59 12.23 -12.92 4.95
N SER A 60 11.13 -13.27 4.30
CA SER A 60 10.24 -14.36 4.70
C SER A 60 10.94 -15.73 4.71
N MET A 61 10.45 -16.63 5.57
CA MET A 61 10.98 -17.98 5.72
C MET A 61 9.93 -19.08 5.44
N ASP A 62 8.70 -18.70 5.10
CA ASP A 62 7.55 -19.61 4.91
C ASP A 62 7.27 -19.98 3.43
N GLY A 63 8.05 -19.43 2.49
CA GLY A 63 7.84 -19.60 1.05
C GLY A 63 7.06 -18.46 0.38
N THR A 64 6.83 -17.33 1.05
CA THR A 64 6.24 -16.11 0.47
C THR A 64 6.99 -15.66 -0.79
N LEU A 65 8.33 -15.68 -0.75
CA LEU A 65 9.18 -15.30 -1.89
C LEU A 65 8.92 -16.19 -3.11
N ASP A 66 8.70 -17.48 -2.93
CA ASP A 66 8.46 -18.39 -4.06
C ASP A 66 7.11 -18.12 -4.71
N VAL A 67 6.09 -17.78 -3.92
CA VAL A 67 4.79 -17.32 -4.41
C VAL A 67 4.96 -16.00 -5.20
N ALA A 68 5.73 -15.04 -4.68
CA ALA A 68 5.97 -13.78 -5.38
C ALA A 68 6.67 -13.99 -6.74
N LYS A 69 7.64 -14.89 -6.81
CA LYS A 69 8.30 -15.26 -8.08
C LYS A 69 7.34 -15.90 -9.07
N GLU A 70 6.48 -16.82 -8.61
CA GLU A 70 5.49 -17.48 -9.46
C GLU A 70 4.50 -16.46 -10.05
N LEU A 71 4.01 -15.52 -9.25
CA LEU A 71 3.14 -14.44 -9.72
C LEU A 71 3.81 -13.59 -10.80
N THR A 72 5.10 -13.27 -10.64
CA THR A 72 5.87 -12.49 -11.64
C THR A 72 6.04 -13.24 -12.98
N VAL A 73 6.11 -14.56 -12.97
CA VAL A 73 6.18 -15.37 -14.20
C VAL A 73 4.85 -15.35 -14.95
N ASN A 74 3.74 -15.35 -14.20
CA ASN A 74 2.39 -15.45 -14.76
C ASN A 74 1.81 -14.09 -15.16
N ASP A 75 2.30 -12.99 -14.57
CA ASP A 75 1.80 -11.64 -14.81
C ASP A 75 2.96 -10.64 -14.88
N SER A 76 3.17 -10.06 -16.06
CA SER A 76 4.22 -9.05 -16.30
C SER A 76 4.02 -7.73 -15.56
N GLY A 77 2.81 -7.47 -15.06
CA GLY A 77 2.49 -6.34 -14.19
C GLY A 77 2.92 -6.52 -12.73
N VAL A 78 3.32 -7.75 -12.35
CA VAL A 78 3.81 -8.08 -11.01
C VAL A 78 5.33 -8.01 -10.97
N LYS A 79 5.85 -7.37 -9.94
CA LYS A 79 7.29 -7.27 -9.64
C LYS A 79 7.53 -7.68 -8.20
N TYR A 80 8.71 -8.15 -7.88
CA TYR A 80 9.09 -8.39 -6.50
C TYR A 80 10.46 -7.79 -6.16
N ILE A 81 10.62 -7.44 -4.89
CA ILE A 81 11.88 -7.07 -4.24
C ILE A 81 12.02 -8.03 -3.06
N SER A 82 13.19 -8.60 -2.84
CA SER A 82 13.43 -9.49 -1.70
C SER A 82 14.61 -9.00 -0.90
N PHE A 83 14.41 -8.90 0.40
CA PHE A 83 15.45 -8.56 1.35
C PHE A 83 16.15 -9.82 1.86
N SER A 84 17.44 -9.69 2.16
CA SER A 84 18.26 -10.80 2.67
C SER A 84 17.90 -11.21 4.12
N ARG A 85 17.17 -10.36 4.83
CA ARG A 85 16.65 -10.59 6.18
C ARG A 85 15.50 -9.61 6.45
N ASN A 86 14.80 -9.79 7.55
CA ASN A 86 13.80 -8.82 8.01
C ASN A 86 14.47 -7.50 8.42
N PHE A 87 14.07 -6.40 7.77
CA PHE A 87 14.46 -5.03 8.06
C PHE A 87 13.30 -4.18 8.61
N GLY A 88 12.09 -4.73 8.62
CA GLY A 88 10.86 -4.10 9.09
C GLY A 88 10.00 -3.54 7.96
N LYS A 89 8.70 -3.44 8.26
CA LYS A 89 7.66 -3.03 7.31
C LYS A 89 7.95 -1.66 6.67
N GLU A 90 8.45 -0.70 7.44
CA GLU A 90 8.78 0.63 6.96
C GLU A 90 9.88 0.60 5.90
N ALA A 91 10.90 -0.24 6.08
CA ALA A 91 11.96 -0.42 5.09
C ALA A 91 11.40 -1.05 3.81
N ALA A 92 10.49 -2.03 3.93
CA ALA A 92 9.83 -2.65 2.79
C ALA A 92 8.94 -1.66 2.04
N MET A 93 8.14 -0.86 2.75
CA MET A 93 7.35 0.22 2.13
C MET A 93 8.23 1.22 1.40
N TYR A 94 9.31 1.68 2.01
CA TYR A 94 10.24 2.64 1.40
C TYR A 94 10.87 2.08 0.12
N ALA A 95 11.33 0.83 0.14
CA ALA A 95 11.88 0.17 -1.06
C ALA A 95 10.83 0.06 -2.18
N GLY A 96 9.60 -0.30 -1.84
CA GLY A 96 8.50 -0.36 -2.80
C GLY A 96 8.20 1.02 -3.42
N LEU A 97 8.14 2.08 -2.60
CA LEU A 97 7.94 3.45 -3.08
C LEU A 97 9.03 3.91 -4.05
N GLN A 98 10.31 3.55 -3.78
CA GLN A 98 11.42 3.88 -4.68
C GLN A 98 11.33 3.21 -6.06
N HIS A 99 10.68 2.06 -6.15
CA HIS A 99 10.54 1.28 -7.39
C HIS A 99 9.20 1.51 -8.10
N ALA A 100 8.26 2.20 -7.45
CA ALA A 100 6.97 2.54 -8.03
C ALA A 100 7.12 3.56 -9.18
N VAL A 101 6.57 3.23 -10.35
CA VAL A 101 6.64 4.10 -11.54
C VAL A 101 5.30 4.76 -11.88
N GLY A 102 4.20 4.32 -11.25
CA GLY A 102 2.86 4.86 -11.50
C GLY A 102 2.70 6.31 -11.08
N GLU A 103 1.77 7.01 -11.72
CA GLU A 103 1.35 8.37 -11.35
C GLU A 103 0.73 8.41 -9.95
N TYR A 104 0.09 7.32 -9.57
CA TYR A 104 -0.46 7.10 -8.23
C TYR A 104 0.21 5.91 -7.58
N VAL A 105 0.35 5.95 -6.25
CA VAL A 105 0.94 4.85 -5.50
C VAL A 105 0.04 4.50 -4.32
N ALA A 106 -0.37 3.24 -4.26
CA ALA A 106 -1.08 2.68 -3.11
C ALA A 106 -0.13 1.84 -2.27
N ILE A 107 -0.26 1.90 -0.94
CA ILE A 107 0.37 0.95 -0.01
C ILE A 107 -0.75 0.11 0.59
N MET A 108 -0.62 -1.21 0.56
CA MET A 108 -1.62 -2.15 1.08
C MET A 108 -0.95 -3.31 1.79
N ASP A 109 -1.61 -3.86 2.81
CA ASP A 109 -1.19 -5.12 3.45
C ASP A 109 -1.78 -6.32 2.71
N ALA A 110 -1.03 -7.43 2.64
CA ALA A 110 -1.45 -8.65 1.95
C ALA A 110 -2.57 -9.42 2.67
N ASP A 111 -2.80 -9.13 3.96
CA ASP A 111 -3.72 -9.89 4.83
C ASP A 111 -5.23 -9.58 4.60
N LEU A 112 -5.55 -8.70 3.66
CA LEU A 112 -6.91 -8.26 3.31
C LEU A 112 -7.72 -7.69 4.49
N GLN A 113 -7.09 -7.31 5.61
CA GLN A 113 -7.79 -6.60 6.68
C GLN A 113 -8.28 -5.21 6.22
N ASP A 114 -7.61 -4.64 5.25
CA ASP A 114 -8.02 -3.45 4.54
C ASP A 114 -8.50 -3.87 3.13
N PRO A 115 -9.81 -3.74 2.84
CA PRO A 115 -10.36 -4.28 1.60
C PRO A 115 -9.88 -3.48 0.37
N PRO A 116 -9.28 -4.14 -0.64
CA PRO A 116 -8.90 -3.50 -1.89
C PRO A 116 -10.06 -2.85 -2.64
N ASP A 117 -11.31 -3.26 -2.37
CA ASP A 117 -12.53 -2.67 -2.93
C ASP A 117 -12.71 -1.18 -2.61
N MET A 118 -11.98 -0.64 -1.65
CA MET A 118 -11.98 0.80 -1.36
C MET A 118 -11.14 1.62 -2.36
N LEU A 119 -10.28 0.98 -3.16
CA LEU A 119 -9.37 1.66 -4.07
C LEU A 119 -10.10 2.56 -5.09
N PRO A 120 -11.21 2.14 -5.72
CA PRO A 120 -11.97 2.99 -6.64
C PRO A 120 -12.46 4.29 -5.99
N GLU A 121 -13.02 4.19 -4.78
CA GLU A 121 -13.50 5.35 -4.02
C GLU A 121 -12.35 6.29 -3.62
N MET A 122 -11.22 5.72 -3.16
CA MET A 122 -10.02 6.49 -2.83
C MET A 122 -9.45 7.22 -4.06
N TYR A 123 -9.44 6.55 -5.22
CA TYR A 123 -9.00 7.14 -6.49
C TYR A 123 -9.90 8.30 -6.89
N LYS A 124 -11.21 8.12 -6.81
CA LYS A 124 -12.19 9.17 -7.10
C LYS A 124 -12.01 10.38 -6.16
N ALA A 125 -11.89 10.16 -4.86
CA ALA A 125 -11.65 11.24 -3.89
C ALA A 125 -10.36 12.02 -4.20
N LEU A 126 -9.28 11.31 -4.58
CA LEU A 126 -8.01 11.95 -4.92
C LEU A 126 -8.12 12.80 -6.19
N MET A 127 -8.88 12.32 -7.20
CA MET A 127 -9.05 13.01 -8.48
C MET A 127 -10.01 14.20 -8.40
N GLU A 128 -11.15 14.06 -7.72
CA GLU A 128 -12.20 15.08 -7.68
C GLU A 128 -11.94 16.16 -6.63
N GLU A 129 -11.37 15.79 -5.48
CA GLU A 129 -11.18 16.70 -4.36
C GLU A 129 -9.78 17.32 -4.31
N GLY A 130 -8.87 16.88 -5.20
CA GLY A 130 -7.54 17.45 -5.34
C GLY A 130 -6.58 17.18 -4.18
N TYR A 131 -6.82 16.10 -3.43
CA TYR A 131 -5.92 15.67 -2.35
C TYR A 131 -4.59 15.11 -2.91
N ASP A 132 -3.51 15.31 -2.18
CA ASP A 132 -2.22 14.68 -2.49
C ASP A 132 -2.15 13.23 -1.97
N ALA A 133 -2.96 12.89 -0.96
CA ALA A 133 -3.06 11.54 -0.40
C ALA A 133 -4.44 11.29 0.24
N VAL A 134 -4.96 10.07 0.08
CA VAL A 134 -6.18 9.56 0.71
C VAL A 134 -5.84 8.30 1.48
N GLY A 135 -6.22 8.24 2.75
CA GLY A 135 -5.94 7.09 3.61
C GLY A 135 -7.20 6.51 4.24
N THR A 136 -7.17 5.22 4.56
CA THR A 136 -8.25 4.55 5.27
C THR A 136 -8.17 4.79 6.78
N ARG A 137 -9.33 4.83 7.43
CA ARG A 137 -9.44 4.94 8.88
C ARG A 137 -10.41 3.90 9.42
N ARG A 138 -10.02 3.20 10.47
CA ARG A 138 -10.91 2.28 11.17
C ARG A 138 -11.94 3.05 12.01
N VAL A 139 -13.21 2.96 11.65
CA VAL A 139 -14.31 3.71 12.33
C VAL A 139 -14.81 2.97 13.57
N THR A 140 -14.72 1.64 13.64
CA THR A 140 -15.24 0.82 14.75
C THR A 140 -14.21 -0.13 15.33
N ARG A 141 -13.98 -0.03 16.64
CA ARG A 141 -13.15 -0.96 17.44
C ARG A 141 -14.02 -1.99 18.16
N LYS A 142 -14.97 -2.63 17.46
CA LYS A 142 -15.76 -3.70 18.07
C LYS A 142 -14.83 -4.92 18.30
N GLY A 143 -14.57 -5.24 19.57
CA GLY A 143 -13.81 -6.43 19.99
C GLY A 143 -12.42 -6.19 20.60
N GLU A 144 -11.91 -4.96 20.70
CA GLU A 144 -10.66 -4.71 21.42
C GLU A 144 -10.89 -4.62 22.96
N PRO A 145 -9.99 -5.22 23.78
CA PRO A 145 -10.04 -5.05 25.22
C PRO A 145 -9.94 -3.57 25.61
N ALA A 146 -10.82 -3.12 26.51
CA ALA A 146 -10.91 -1.70 26.94
C ALA A 146 -9.58 -1.14 27.48
N ILE A 147 -8.74 -1.99 28.09
CA ILE A 147 -7.43 -1.62 28.64
C ILE A 147 -6.46 -1.19 27.51
N ARG A 148 -6.39 -1.94 26.40
CA ARG A 148 -5.51 -1.62 25.25
C ARG A 148 -5.90 -0.31 24.58
N SER A 149 -7.19 -0.08 24.44
CA SER A 149 -7.79 1.15 23.93
C SER A 149 -7.50 2.38 24.83
N PHE A 150 -7.43 2.18 26.15
CA PHE A 150 -7.11 3.24 27.09
C PHE A 150 -5.64 3.68 27.01
N PHE A 151 -4.70 2.72 26.98
CA PHE A 151 -3.27 3.01 26.83
C PHE A 151 -2.93 3.64 25.48
N ALA A 152 -3.54 3.16 24.39
CA ALA A 152 -3.37 3.76 23.07
C ALA A 152 -3.82 5.23 23.07
N ARG A 153 -5.03 5.54 23.59
CA ARG A 153 -5.51 6.94 23.69
C ARG A 153 -4.61 7.84 24.52
N LYS A 154 -4.06 7.31 25.63
CA LYS A 154 -3.11 8.07 26.48
C LYS A 154 -1.78 8.33 25.77
N PHE A 155 -1.27 7.32 25.05
CA PHE A 155 -0.06 7.43 24.23
C PHE A 155 -0.24 8.47 23.09
N TYR A 156 -1.31 8.37 22.30
CA TYR A 156 -1.59 9.35 21.23
C TYR A 156 -1.78 10.77 21.75
N ARG A 157 -2.44 10.94 22.92
CA ARG A 157 -2.57 12.26 23.56
C ARG A 157 -1.24 12.82 24.07
N LEU A 158 -0.32 11.97 24.51
CA LEU A 158 1.02 12.38 24.90
C LEU A 158 1.84 12.77 23.65
N MET A 159 1.82 11.94 22.63
CA MET A 159 2.55 12.17 21.38
C MET A 159 2.05 13.39 20.61
N SER A 160 0.75 13.66 20.58
CA SER A 160 0.17 14.87 19.98
C SER A 160 0.58 16.18 20.70
N ARG A 161 1.00 16.10 21.96
CA ARG A 161 1.56 17.25 22.69
C ARG A 161 3.04 17.47 22.40
N ILE A 162 3.77 16.42 22.04
CA ILE A 162 5.22 16.45 21.77
C ILE A 162 5.49 16.71 20.29
N SER A 163 4.66 16.16 19.42
CA SER A 163 4.76 16.33 17.96
C SER A 163 3.75 17.38 17.47
N LYS A 164 4.21 18.33 16.65
CA LYS A 164 3.31 19.29 15.94
C LYS A 164 2.50 18.64 14.83
N ALA A 165 2.65 17.35 14.56
CA ALA A 165 1.90 16.62 13.56
C ALA A 165 0.53 16.21 14.12
N ASN A 166 -0.54 16.53 13.40
CA ASN A 166 -1.89 16.03 13.67
C ASN A 166 -1.94 14.53 13.35
N MET A 167 -1.64 13.68 14.34
CA MET A 167 -1.79 12.25 14.20
C MET A 167 -3.26 11.88 14.27
N VAL A 168 -3.79 11.35 13.16
CA VAL A 168 -5.19 10.86 13.09
C VAL A 168 -5.25 9.51 13.80
N ASP A 169 -6.04 9.44 14.90
CA ASP A 169 -6.25 8.17 15.63
C ASP A 169 -6.93 7.14 14.72
N GLY A 170 -6.35 5.93 14.65
CA GLY A 170 -6.85 4.83 13.82
C GLY A 170 -6.49 4.91 12.34
N ALA A 171 -5.57 5.81 11.95
CA ALA A 171 -5.00 5.79 10.60
C ALA A 171 -4.31 4.44 10.33
N ARG A 172 -4.56 3.87 9.13
CA ARG A 172 -3.95 2.65 8.67
C ARG A 172 -2.88 2.94 7.62
N ASP A 173 -2.07 1.94 7.31
CA ASP A 173 -1.05 2.06 6.28
C ASP A 173 -1.65 2.08 4.87
N TYR A 174 -2.89 1.55 4.70
CA TYR A 174 -3.58 1.62 3.42
C TYR A 174 -3.88 3.06 3.04
N ARG A 175 -3.14 3.55 2.06
CA ARG A 175 -3.24 4.90 1.52
C ARG A 175 -2.97 4.91 0.01
N LEU A 176 -3.63 5.83 -0.69
CA LEU A 176 -3.37 6.14 -2.08
C LEU A 176 -2.81 7.56 -2.15
N MET A 177 -1.71 7.74 -2.87
CA MET A 177 -0.95 8.98 -2.95
C MET A 177 -0.69 9.35 -4.41
N ASN A 178 -0.65 10.63 -4.72
CA ASN A 178 -0.14 11.09 -6.02
C ASN A 178 1.40 11.10 -6.04
N ARG A 179 2.00 11.20 -7.21
CA ARG A 179 3.45 11.19 -7.39
C ARG A 179 4.16 12.30 -6.60
N LYS A 180 3.58 13.49 -6.58
CA LYS A 180 4.13 14.64 -5.85
C LYS A 180 4.31 14.33 -4.34
N TYR A 181 3.32 13.67 -3.73
CA TYR A 181 3.39 13.28 -2.34
C TYR A 181 4.46 12.20 -2.11
N VAL A 182 4.53 11.20 -3.00
CA VAL A 182 5.55 10.13 -2.93
C VAL A 182 6.96 10.71 -3.08
N ASP A 183 7.18 11.61 -4.03
CA ASP A 183 8.49 12.24 -4.23
C ASP A 183 8.92 13.07 -3.00
N ALA A 184 7.98 13.72 -2.33
CA ALA A 184 8.23 14.42 -1.07
C ALA A 184 8.56 13.48 0.10
N LEU A 185 8.04 12.24 0.10
CA LEU A 185 8.40 11.22 1.11
C LEU A 185 9.79 10.62 0.87
N LEU A 186 10.26 10.61 -0.38
CA LEU A 186 11.53 10.01 -0.78
C LEU A 186 12.70 11.01 -0.77
N SER A 187 12.42 12.32 -0.62
CA SER A 187 13.41 13.41 -0.56
C SER A 187 14.02 13.54 0.82
#